data_a3e7fdc8dddfe8e4a8fc223c4667233d
#
_entry.id   a3e7fdc8dddfe8e4a8fc223c4667233d
#
_cell.length_a   1.000
_cell.length_b   1.000
_cell.length_c   1.000
_cell.angle_alpha   90.00
_cell.angle_beta   90.00
_cell.angle_gamma   90.00
#
_symmetry.space_group_name_H-M   'P 1'
#
loop_
_entity.id
_entity.type
_entity.pdbx_description
1 polymer ?
#
loop_
_entity_poly.entity_id
_entity_poly.type
_entity_poly.pdbx_seq_one_letter_code
_entity_poly.pdbx_strand_id
1 'polypeptide(L)'
;MNTAPPTVDAKPAHQPKAMPTLSNEGLNAAHGIRAVNEFGDTVDVHIPGELPLTLRVDGMEVVTLMTLGTEPEALALGYIRTQKLIEDIAEVKSVIVDWDRELVDITTHAGEGIADWQEKMKRRIVTSGCGQGTIFSCTVDKLYEVQLTPPKLKQSDLYALIKNVGQLNEVYRVSGAVHGCGLCSTTESLMHIEDVGRHNAADAIAGRMWLNGIEGADKIFYTTGRLTSEIVMKTAFMGIPTLLSRSGVTQCD
;
A
#
# COMPACT_ATOMS: atom_id res chain seq x y z
N MET A 1 56.59 20.48 9.87
CA MET A 1 55.56 20.57 8.80
C MET A 1 54.32 19.87 9.34
N ASN A 2 53.33 20.66 9.71
CA ASN A 2 52.14 20.17 10.38
C ASN A 2 51.03 20.10 9.33
N THR A 3 50.70 18.91 8.86
CA THR A 3 49.60 18.70 7.92
C THR A 3 48.29 18.51 8.70
N ALA A 4 47.37 19.44 8.53
CA ALA A 4 46.00 19.32 9.07
C ALA A 4 45.28 18.16 8.40
N PRO A 5 44.39 17.43 9.15
CA PRO A 5 43.59 16.35 8.57
C PRO A 5 42.53 16.91 7.61
N PRO A 6 42.11 16.12 6.59
CA PRO A 6 41.08 16.56 5.65
C PRO A 6 39.74 16.73 6.32
N THR A 7 39.08 17.85 6.05
CA THR A 7 37.72 18.14 6.42
C THR A 7 36.77 17.15 5.74
N VAL A 8 36.03 16.38 6.54
CA VAL A 8 34.94 15.52 6.06
C VAL A 8 33.79 16.45 5.65
N ASP A 9 33.48 16.50 4.36
CA ASP A 9 32.32 17.21 3.82
C ASP A 9 31.06 16.68 4.48
N ALA A 10 30.41 17.51 5.27
CA ALA A 10 29.12 17.21 5.86
C ALA A 10 28.09 17.08 4.72
N LYS A 11 27.47 15.90 4.60
CA LYS A 11 26.32 15.66 3.73
C LYS A 11 25.30 16.78 3.96
N PRO A 12 24.72 17.42 2.93
CA PRO A 12 23.75 18.49 3.12
C PRO A 12 22.56 17.95 3.92
N ALA A 13 22.18 18.70 4.95
CA ALA A 13 21.00 18.40 5.76
C ALA A 13 19.78 18.26 4.85
N HIS A 14 19.11 17.13 4.95
CA HIS A 14 17.89 16.82 4.19
C HIS A 14 16.84 17.89 4.53
N GLN A 15 16.55 18.79 3.60
CA GLN A 15 15.42 19.73 3.77
C GLN A 15 14.16 18.89 3.87
N PRO A 16 13.23 19.20 4.82
CA PRO A 16 11.97 18.46 4.91
C PRO A 16 11.23 18.59 3.57
N LYS A 17 10.94 17.46 2.95
CA LYS A 17 10.15 17.41 1.72
C LYS A 17 8.77 18.03 1.99
N ALA A 18 8.31 18.88 1.11
CA ALA A 18 6.96 19.40 1.19
C ALA A 18 5.96 18.23 1.09
N MET A 19 5.11 18.09 2.09
CA MET A 19 4.09 17.03 2.11
C MET A 19 2.86 17.49 1.34
N PRO A 20 2.16 16.60 0.61
CA PRO A 20 0.94 16.95 -0.09
C PRO A 20 -0.19 17.34 0.87
N THR A 21 -1.11 18.19 0.41
CA THR A 21 -2.37 18.45 1.10
C THR A 21 -3.30 17.26 0.90
N LEU A 22 -3.89 16.74 1.99
CA LEU A 22 -4.83 15.61 1.98
C LEU A 22 -6.23 16.07 2.37
N SER A 23 -7.28 15.47 1.79
CA SER A 23 -8.68 15.71 2.17
C SER A 23 -9.06 15.07 3.50
N ASN A 24 -8.47 13.92 3.84
CA ASN A 24 -8.78 13.10 5.01
C ASN A 24 -10.24 12.61 5.04
N GLU A 25 -10.70 12.05 3.92
CA GLU A 25 -12.08 11.59 3.71
C GLU A 25 -12.26 10.07 3.88
N GLY A 26 -11.59 9.48 4.88
CA GLY A 26 -11.75 8.07 5.21
C GLY A 26 -13.16 7.70 5.69
N LEU A 27 -13.68 6.56 5.22
CA LEU A 27 -15.00 6.05 5.55
C LEU A 27 -14.96 4.96 6.64
N ASN A 28 -16.13 4.62 7.19
CA ASN A 28 -16.28 3.48 8.09
C ASN A 28 -16.12 2.15 7.33
N ALA A 29 -15.32 1.25 7.86
CA ALA A 29 -14.98 -0.02 7.23
C ALA A 29 -16.15 -1.02 7.14
N ALA A 30 -17.10 -0.96 8.06
CA ALA A 30 -18.20 -1.92 8.14
C ALA A 30 -19.51 -1.25 8.51
N HIS A 31 -20.60 -1.81 7.99
CA HIS A 31 -21.96 -1.34 8.19
C HIS A 31 -22.80 -2.42 8.86
N GLY A 32 -23.56 -2.05 9.91
CA GLY A 32 -24.52 -2.94 10.56
C GLY A 32 -25.76 -3.14 9.67
N ILE A 33 -26.12 -4.40 9.45
CA ILE A 33 -27.34 -4.79 8.76
C ILE A 33 -28.10 -5.84 9.55
N ARG A 34 -29.43 -5.98 9.30
CA ARG A 34 -30.21 -7.11 9.78
C ARG A 34 -30.21 -8.22 8.76
N ALA A 35 -29.91 -9.43 9.21
CA ALA A 35 -29.98 -10.65 8.41
C ALA A 35 -30.84 -11.70 9.08
N VAL A 36 -31.21 -12.73 8.34
CA VAL A 36 -31.94 -13.91 8.89
C VAL A 36 -30.97 -15.08 8.85
N ASN A 37 -30.80 -15.75 10.02
CA ASN A 37 -29.96 -16.93 10.14
C ASN A 37 -30.69 -18.20 9.63
N GLU A 38 -30.00 -19.35 9.65
CA GLU A 38 -30.53 -20.65 9.21
C GLU A 38 -31.70 -21.18 10.03
N PHE A 39 -31.97 -20.60 11.22
CA PHE A 39 -33.08 -20.94 12.10
C PHE A 39 -34.30 -20.02 11.92
N GLY A 40 -34.20 -18.99 11.05
CA GLY A 40 -35.25 -18.01 10.82
C GLY A 40 -35.22 -16.82 11.79
N ASP A 41 -34.20 -16.72 12.65
CA ASP A 41 -34.09 -15.62 13.61
C ASP A 41 -33.42 -14.38 12.93
N THR A 42 -33.89 -13.20 13.32
CA THR A 42 -33.28 -11.95 12.92
C THR A 42 -32.04 -11.69 13.78
N VAL A 43 -30.90 -11.49 13.12
CA VAL A 43 -29.60 -11.21 13.75
C VAL A 43 -28.98 -9.94 13.17
N ASP A 44 -28.29 -9.20 14.00
CA ASP A 44 -27.47 -8.05 13.55
C ASP A 44 -26.09 -8.55 13.13
N VAL A 45 -25.69 -8.26 11.89
CA VAL A 45 -24.39 -8.61 11.33
C VAL A 45 -23.70 -7.36 10.78
N HIS A 46 -22.39 -7.42 10.66
CA HIS A 46 -21.60 -6.35 10.05
C HIS A 46 -21.05 -6.83 8.70
N ILE A 47 -21.24 -6.02 7.67
CA ILE A 47 -20.66 -6.25 6.35
C ILE A 47 -19.66 -5.14 5.99
N PRO A 48 -18.53 -5.44 5.31
CA PRO A 48 -17.63 -4.41 4.86
C PRO A 48 -18.26 -3.60 3.73
N GLY A 49 -17.86 -2.34 3.60
CA GLY A 49 -18.11 -1.56 2.41
C GLY A 49 -17.29 -2.09 1.23
N GLU A 50 -17.79 -1.93 0.03
CA GLU A 50 -17.02 -2.14 -1.21
C GLU A 50 -17.43 -1.05 -2.19
N LEU A 51 -16.60 -0.01 -2.29
CA LEU A 51 -16.90 1.21 -3.02
C LEU A 51 -15.87 1.41 -4.14
N PRO A 52 -16.30 1.84 -5.34
CA PRO A 52 -15.37 2.22 -6.39
C PRO A 52 -14.68 3.52 -6.01
N LEU A 53 -13.40 3.60 -6.31
CA LEU A 53 -12.58 4.80 -6.18
C LEU A 53 -11.72 4.95 -7.43
N THR A 54 -12.08 5.89 -8.30
CA THR A 54 -11.34 6.18 -9.51
C THR A 54 -10.17 7.10 -9.19
N LEU A 55 -8.95 6.60 -9.41
CA LEU A 55 -7.73 7.36 -9.22
C LEU A 55 -7.40 8.16 -10.48
N ARG A 56 -7.16 9.45 -10.29
CA ARG A 56 -6.84 10.38 -11.36
C ARG A 56 -5.60 11.20 -10.99
N VAL A 57 -4.69 11.40 -11.95
CA VAL A 57 -3.49 12.23 -11.81
C VAL A 57 -3.53 13.37 -12.81
N ASP A 58 -3.55 14.60 -12.33
CA ASP A 58 -3.66 15.83 -13.14
C ASP A 58 -4.79 15.74 -14.20
N GLY A 59 -5.95 15.23 -13.79
CA GLY A 59 -7.12 15.06 -14.66
C GLY A 59 -7.12 13.79 -15.52
N MET A 60 -6.05 12.98 -15.49
CA MET A 60 -5.91 11.74 -16.27
C MET A 60 -6.33 10.54 -15.43
N GLU A 61 -7.35 9.79 -15.86
CA GLU A 61 -7.77 8.56 -15.18
C GLU A 61 -6.73 7.45 -15.31
N VAL A 62 -6.40 6.82 -14.18
CA VAL A 62 -5.38 5.78 -14.06
C VAL A 62 -6.01 4.41 -13.88
N VAL A 63 -6.88 4.27 -12.88
CA VAL A 63 -7.53 3.02 -12.49
C VAL A 63 -8.74 3.30 -11.60
N THR A 64 -9.72 2.39 -11.59
CA THR A 64 -10.76 2.34 -10.56
C THR A 64 -10.50 1.14 -9.66
N LEU A 65 -10.41 1.36 -8.36
CA LEU A 65 -10.17 0.36 -7.32
C LEU A 65 -11.43 0.16 -6.50
N MET A 66 -11.80 -1.11 -6.24
CA MET A 66 -12.84 -1.43 -5.27
C MET A 66 -12.22 -1.51 -3.89
N THR A 67 -12.63 -0.66 -2.96
CA THR A 67 -11.99 -0.48 -1.65
C THR A 67 -13.01 -0.33 -0.52
N LEU A 68 -12.57 -0.55 0.73
CA LEU A 68 -13.32 -0.17 1.93
C LEU A 68 -13.50 1.35 2.07
N GLY A 69 -12.62 2.13 1.46
CA GLY A 69 -12.61 3.58 1.60
C GLY A 69 -12.06 4.10 2.93
N THR A 70 -11.43 3.28 3.74
CA THR A 70 -10.89 3.71 5.06
C THR A 70 -9.65 4.58 4.95
N GLU A 71 -8.83 4.36 3.93
CA GLU A 71 -7.54 5.02 3.72
C GLU A 71 -7.36 5.48 2.26
N PRO A 72 -8.31 6.25 1.70
CA PRO A 72 -8.37 6.48 0.25
C PRO A 72 -7.17 7.26 -0.29
N GLU A 73 -6.69 8.29 0.44
CA GLU A 73 -5.53 9.06 0.03
C GLU A 73 -4.24 8.22 0.09
N ALA A 74 -4.09 7.43 1.15
CA ALA A 74 -2.95 6.53 1.30
C ALA A 74 -2.96 5.43 0.23
N LEU A 75 -4.14 4.86 -0.07
CA LEU A 75 -4.32 3.89 -1.15
C LEU A 75 -3.88 4.49 -2.50
N ALA A 76 -4.35 5.69 -2.83
CA ALA A 76 -4.02 6.37 -4.07
C ALA A 76 -2.52 6.67 -4.21
N LEU A 77 -1.91 7.23 -3.15
CA LEU A 77 -0.46 7.49 -3.11
C LEU A 77 0.36 6.22 -3.20
N GLY A 78 -0.06 5.18 -2.49
CA GLY A 78 0.62 3.89 -2.51
C GLY A 78 0.54 3.20 -3.87
N TYR A 79 -0.62 3.29 -4.53
CA TYR A 79 -0.78 2.77 -5.89
C TYR A 79 0.20 3.44 -6.86
N ILE A 80 0.25 4.78 -6.92
CA ILE A 80 1.17 5.48 -7.82
C ILE A 80 2.65 5.20 -7.50
N ARG A 81 2.98 5.04 -6.20
CA ARG A 81 4.34 4.66 -5.74
C ARG A 81 4.73 3.26 -6.20
N THR A 82 3.88 2.26 -5.91
CA THR A 82 4.19 0.85 -6.18
C THR A 82 4.13 0.53 -7.67
N GLN A 83 3.38 1.29 -8.46
CA GLN A 83 3.38 1.23 -9.92
C GLN A 83 4.46 2.09 -10.58
N LYS A 84 5.29 2.79 -9.79
CA LYS A 84 6.36 3.67 -10.31
C LYS A 84 5.85 4.72 -11.31
N LEU A 85 4.67 5.26 -11.04
CA LEU A 85 4.06 6.31 -11.87
C LEU A 85 4.59 7.69 -11.51
N ILE A 86 4.88 7.92 -10.23
CA ILE A 86 5.55 9.10 -9.67
C ILE A 86 6.71 8.57 -8.78
N GLU A 87 7.87 9.20 -8.86
CA GLU A 87 9.07 8.69 -8.18
C GLU A 87 9.26 9.29 -6.78
N ASP A 88 8.88 10.54 -6.58
CA ASP A 88 9.05 11.25 -5.30
C ASP A 88 7.73 11.87 -4.83
N ILE A 89 7.39 11.70 -3.54
CA ILE A 89 6.20 12.30 -2.93
C ILE A 89 6.24 13.83 -3.01
N ALA A 90 7.41 14.43 -3.08
CA ALA A 90 7.57 15.88 -3.25
C ALA A 90 7.04 16.40 -4.60
N GLU A 91 6.79 15.52 -5.59
CA GLU A 91 6.13 15.90 -6.84
C GLU A 91 4.63 16.11 -6.65
N VAL A 92 4.04 15.51 -5.61
CA VAL A 92 2.61 15.57 -5.33
C VAL A 92 2.27 16.83 -4.53
N LYS A 93 1.37 17.64 -5.07
CA LYS A 93 0.86 18.85 -4.44
C LYS A 93 -0.34 18.57 -3.51
N SER A 94 -1.30 17.75 -3.98
CA SER A 94 -2.50 17.43 -3.22
C SER A 94 -3.10 16.08 -3.63
N VAL A 95 -3.84 15.47 -2.70
CA VAL A 95 -4.66 14.26 -2.90
C VAL A 95 -6.03 14.55 -2.30
N ILE A 96 -7.02 14.70 -3.14
CA ILE A 96 -8.39 15.12 -2.77
C ILE A 96 -9.37 14.04 -3.17
N VAL A 97 -10.13 13.56 -2.20
CA VAL A 97 -11.17 12.53 -2.39
C VAL A 97 -12.53 13.20 -2.46
N ASP A 98 -13.35 12.75 -3.40
CA ASP A 98 -14.74 13.15 -3.59
C ASP A 98 -15.59 11.88 -3.73
N TRP A 99 -16.22 11.46 -2.63
CA TRP A 99 -17.03 10.25 -2.59
C TRP A 99 -18.34 10.36 -3.38
N ASP A 100 -18.88 11.56 -3.57
CA ASP A 100 -20.09 11.76 -4.40
C ASP A 100 -19.80 11.45 -5.87
N ARG A 101 -18.54 11.59 -6.28
CA ARG A 101 -18.05 11.29 -7.62
C ARG A 101 -17.24 10.00 -7.71
N GLU A 102 -17.04 9.33 -6.59
CA GLU A 102 -16.22 8.09 -6.48
C GLU A 102 -14.79 8.30 -7.04
N LEU A 103 -14.18 9.42 -6.68
CA LEU A 103 -12.95 9.93 -7.30
C LEU A 103 -11.91 10.33 -6.26
N VAL A 104 -10.64 10.05 -6.56
CA VAL A 104 -9.49 10.64 -5.89
C VAL A 104 -8.60 11.35 -6.91
N ASP A 105 -8.49 12.65 -6.77
CA ASP A 105 -7.66 13.52 -7.61
C ASP A 105 -6.28 13.73 -6.97
N ILE A 106 -5.24 13.26 -7.62
CA ILE A 106 -3.85 13.59 -7.32
C ILE A 106 -3.43 14.72 -8.25
N THR A 107 -3.03 15.85 -7.66
CA THR A 107 -2.47 16.96 -8.40
C THR A 107 -0.96 17.02 -8.16
N THR A 108 -0.17 17.11 -9.22
CA THR A 108 1.27 17.29 -9.13
C THR A 108 1.64 18.77 -9.18
N HIS A 109 2.88 19.12 -8.78
CA HIS A 109 3.37 20.49 -8.92
C HIS A 109 3.61 20.87 -10.39
N ALA A 110 3.91 19.89 -11.26
CA ALA A 110 4.09 20.12 -12.69
C ALA A 110 2.76 20.30 -13.43
N GLY A 111 1.69 19.58 -13.01
CA GLY A 111 0.39 19.64 -13.66
C GLY A 111 0.33 18.99 -15.04
N GLU A 112 1.32 18.14 -15.36
CA GLU A 112 1.50 17.54 -16.69
C GLU A 112 1.04 16.07 -16.77
N GLY A 113 0.51 15.52 -15.67
CA GLY A 113 0.11 14.12 -15.57
C GLY A 113 1.30 13.17 -15.44
N ILE A 114 1.09 11.93 -15.89
CA ILE A 114 2.10 10.88 -15.81
C ILE A 114 2.89 10.85 -17.14
N ALA A 115 4.20 10.97 -17.04
CA ALA A 115 5.09 10.87 -18.20
C ALA A 115 4.89 9.54 -18.95
N ASP A 116 4.87 9.60 -20.28
CA ASP A 116 4.70 8.45 -21.17
C ASP A 116 3.47 7.58 -20.89
N TRP A 117 2.39 8.19 -20.35
CA TRP A 117 1.18 7.48 -19.94
C TRP A 117 0.60 6.55 -21.01
N GLN A 118 0.49 7.01 -22.25
CA GLN A 118 -0.06 6.20 -23.34
C GLN A 118 0.79 4.93 -23.62
N GLU A 119 2.11 5.04 -23.54
CA GLU A 119 3.01 3.90 -23.69
C GLU A 119 2.90 2.92 -22.51
N LYS A 120 2.83 3.45 -21.29
CA LYS A 120 2.62 2.65 -20.07
C LYS A 120 1.30 1.88 -20.15
N MET A 121 0.22 2.52 -20.59
CA MET A 121 -1.11 1.87 -20.74
C MET A 121 -1.12 0.74 -21.78
N LYS A 122 -0.39 0.86 -22.88
CA LYS A 122 -0.29 -0.21 -23.89
C LYS A 122 0.40 -1.47 -23.36
N ARG A 123 1.26 -1.33 -22.36
CA ARG A 123 2.10 -2.39 -21.79
C ARG A 123 1.63 -2.85 -20.41
N ARG A 124 0.36 -2.66 -20.08
CA ARG A 124 -0.19 -3.14 -18.81
C ARG A 124 -0.44 -4.65 -18.83
N ILE A 125 -0.09 -5.33 -17.76
CA ILE A 125 -0.43 -6.73 -17.51
C ILE A 125 -1.55 -6.76 -16.48
N VAL A 126 -2.67 -7.39 -16.83
CA VAL A 126 -3.77 -7.61 -15.89
C VAL A 126 -3.54 -8.95 -15.22
N THR A 127 -3.33 -8.94 -13.91
CA THR A 127 -3.14 -10.17 -13.13
C THR A 127 -4.49 -10.76 -12.76
N SER A 128 -4.65 -12.08 -12.94
CA SER A 128 -5.84 -12.83 -12.53
C SER A 128 -5.82 -13.06 -11.01
N GLY A 129 -6.67 -12.39 -10.27
CA GLY A 129 -6.83 -12.55 -8.82
C GLY A 129 -8.07 -11.81 -8.34
N CYS A 130 -8.47 -11.97 -7.08
CA CYS A 130 -9.54 -11.16 -6.49
C CYS A 130 -9.13 -9.69 -6.51
N GLY A 131 -9.79 -8.90 -7.37
CA GLY A 131 -9.38 -7.54 -7.72
C GLY A 131 -8.27 -7.59 -8.79
N GLN A 132 -8.61 -7.27 -10.02
CA GLN A 132 -7.69 -7.29 -11.16
C GLN A 132 -6.49 -6.35 -10.90
N GLY A 133 -5.38 -6.91 -10.38
CA GLY A 133 -4.13 -6.18 -10.25
C GLY A 133 -3.63 -5.78 -11.64
N THR A 134 -3.27 -4.53 -11.81
CA THR A 134 -2.63 -4.05 -13.03
C THR A 134 -1.16 -3.76 -12.73
N ILE A 135 -0.26 -4.40 -13.47
CA ILE A 135 1.18 -4.13 -13.40
C ILE A 135 1.58 -3.53 -14.74
N PHE A 136 2.26 -2.42 -14.72
CA PHE A 136 2.87 -1.87 -15.92
C PHE A 136 4.19 -2.61 -16.18
N SER A 137 4.44 -3.04 -17.41
CA SER A 137 5.65 -3.84 -17.74
C SER A 137 6.96 -3.09 -17.46
N CYS A 138 6.96 -1.75 -17.53
CA CYS A 138 8.10 -0.94 -17.13
C CYS A 138 8.46 -1.08 -15.63
N THR A 139 7.52 -1.57 -14.82
CA THR A 139 7.73 -1.83 -13.40
C THR A 139 8.59 -3.09 -13.19
N VAL A 140 8.44 -4.09 -14.06
CA VAL A 140 9.22 -5.33 -13.97
C VAL A 140 10.70 -5.08 -14.23
N ASP A 141 11.04 -4.23 -15.21
CA ASP A 141 12.43 -3.90 -15.51
C ASP A 141 13.11 -3.22 -14.31
N LYS A 142 12.41 -2.31 -13.63
CA LYS A 142 12.91 -1.63 -12.41
C LYS A 142 13.09 -2.58 -11.22
N LEU A 143 12.42 -3.74 -11.20
CA LEU A 143 12.56 -4.71 -10.11
C LEU A 143 13.99 -5.27 -10.03
N TYR A 144 14.65 -5.48 -11.17
CA TYR A 144 16.02 -5.99 -11.22
C TYR A 144 17.06 -5.02 -10.66
N GLU A 145 16.72 -3.75 -10.50
CA GLU A 145 17.58 -2.73 -9.90
C GLU A 145 17.48 -2.70 -8.37
N VAL A 146 16.43 -3.33 -7.81
CA VAL A 146 16.17 -3.33 -6.36
C VAL A 146 17.12 -4.29 -5.66
N GLN A 147 17.91 -3.76 -4.73
CA GLN A 147 18.78 -4.56 -3.86
C GLN A 147 18.26 -4.50 -2.43
N LEU A 148 17.94 -5.65 -1.88
CA LEU A 148 17.43 -5.80 -0.52
C LEU A 148 18.37 -6.66 0.31
N THR A 149 18.64 -6.22 1.54
CA THR A 149 19.45 -7.00 2.50
C THR A 149 18.52 -7.55 3.58
N PRO A 150 18.33 -8.89 3.65
CA PRO A 150 17.48 -9.48 4.66
C PRO A 150 18.02 -9.20 6.07
N PRO A 151 17.15 -8.78 7.02
CA PRO A 151 17.54 -8.63 8.41
C PRO A 151 17.79 -9.99 9.07
N LYS A 152 18.57 -10.00 10.14
CA LYS A 152 18.72 -11.21 10.98
C LYS A 152 17.46 -11.35 11.84
N LEU A 153 16.68 -12.38 11.60
CA LEU A 153 15.44 -12.67 12.31
C LEU A 153 15.56 -13.96 13.11
N LYS A 154 15.03 -13.98 14.33
CA LYS A 154 14.84 -15.18 15.13
C LYS A 154 13.44 -15.74 14.87
N GLN A 155 13.34 -17.05 14.77
CA GLN A 155 12.05 -17.73 14.56
C GLN A 155 11.05 -17.43 15.69
N SER A 156 11.52 -17.32 16.93
CA SER A 156 10.70 -16.94 18.09
C SER A 156 10.03 -15.57 17.90
N ASP A 157 10.78 -14.60 17.38
CA ASP A 157 10.31 -13.22 17.19
C ASP A 157 9.25 -13.18 16.09
N LEU A 158 9.45 -13.95 15.01
CA LEU A 158 8.46 -14.10 13.93
C LEU A 158 7.14 -14.71 14.43
N TYR A 159 7.18 -15.76 15.26
CA TYR A 159 5.96 -16.34 15.81
C TYR A 159 5.23 -15.40 16.76
N ALA A 160 5.97 -14.67 17.60
CA ALA A 160 5.39 -13.66 18.47
C ALA A 160 4.73 -12.53 17.65
N LEU A 161 5.41 -12.05 16.59
CA LEU A 161 4.91 -11.02 15.70
C LEU A 161 3.62 -11.46 15.00
N ILE A 162 3.60 -12.67 14.39
CA ILE A 162 2.41 -13.20 13.69
C ILE A 162 1.20 -13.27 14.64
N LYS A 163 1.43 -13.72 15.90
CA LYS A 163 0.38 -13.77 16.92
C LYS A 163 -0.17 -12.40 17.24
N ASN A 164 0.70 -11.40 17.42
CA ASN A 164 0.31 -10.04 17.78
C ASN A 164 -0.44 -9.35 16.62
N VAL A 165 0.11 -9.42 15.39
CA VAL A 165 -0.51 -8.82 14.21
C VAL A 165 -1.86 -9.46 13.88
N GLY A 166 -1.99 -10.77 14.11
CA GLY A 166 -3.27 -11.48 13.91
C GLY A 166 -4.43 -10.96 14.76
N GLN A 167 -4.15 -10.29 15.87
CA GLN A 167 -5.15 -9.70 16.74
C GLN A 167 -5.68 -8.34 16.23
N LEU A 168 -4.96 -7.69 15.30
CA LEU A 168 -5.30 -6.37 14.75
C LEU A 168 -6.32 -6.42 13.61
N ASN A 169 -6.73 -7.61 13.15
CA ASN A 169 -7.74 -7.78 12.10
C ASN A 169 -9.15 -7.54 12.67
N GLU A 170 -9.51 -6.29 12.87
CA GLU A 170 -10.77 -5.89 13.54
C GLU A 170 -11.96 -6.03 12.60
N VAL A 171 -11.85 -5.52 11.37
CA VAL A 171 -12.89 -5.61 10.35
C VAL A 171 -13.12 -7.07 9.94
N TYR A 172 -12.03 -7.83 9.73
CA TYR A 172 -12.13 -9.26 9.43
C TYR A 172 -12.87 -10.03 10.53
N ARG A 173 -12.65 -9.70 11.79
CA ARG A 173 -13.28 -10.40 12.93
C ARG A 173 -14.79 -10.27 12.94
N VAL A 174 -15.33 -9.13 12.47
CA VAL A 174 -16.77 -8.85 12.48
C VAL A 174 -17.44 -9.15 11.14
N SER A 175 -16.70 -9.16 10.02
CA SER A 175 -17.26 -9.32 8.69
C SER A 175 -16.79 -10.57 7.93
N GLY A 176 -15.57 -11.07 8.23
CA GLY A 176 -14.97 -12.23 7.57
C GLY A 176 -14.54 -12.01 6.10
N ALA A 177 -14.71 -10.80 5.55
CA ALA A 177 -14.65 -10.56 4.10
C ALA A 177 -13.60 -9.53 3.66
N VAL A 178 -12.53 -9.35 4.44
CA VAL A 178 -11.43 -8.43 4.13
C VAL A 178 -10.06 -9.08 4.30
N HIS A 179 -9.03 -8.41 3.79
CA HIS A 179 -7.64 -8.78 3.98
C HIS A 179 -6.91 -7.73 4.79
N GLY A 180 -6.10 -8.17 5.78
CA GLY A 180 -5.20 -7.31 6.54
C GLY A 180 -3.77 -7.35 6.00
N CYS A 181 -3.14 -6.17 5.94
CA CYS A 181 -1.71 -6.01 5.72
C CYS A 181 -1.10 -5.19 6.86
N GLY A 182 0.13 -5.50 7.24
CA GLY A 182 0.85 -4.83 8.31
C GLY A 182 2.27 -4.46 7.92
N LEU A 183 2.71 -3.29 8.35
CA LEU A 183 4.12 -2.91 8.41
C LEU A 183 4.61 -3.16 9.82
N CYS A 184 5.65 -3.95 9.97
CA CYS A 184 6.15 -4.37 11.27
C CYS A 184 7.64 -4.08 11.40
N SER A 185 8.08 -3.84 12.64
CA SER A 185 9.47 -4.08 13.06
C SER A 185 9.68 -5.58 13.28
N THR A 186 10.82 -5.97 13.82
CA THR A 186 11.08 -7.37 14.20
C THR A 186 10.24 -7.84 15.39
N THR A 187 9.63 -6.93 16.16
CA THR A 187 8.95 -7.24 17.44
C THR A 187 7.50 -6.76 17.53
N GLU A 188 7.13 -5.76 16.74
CA GLU A 188 5.80 -5.11 16.86
C GLU A 188 5.23 -4.68 15.51
N SER A 189 3.92 -4.51 15.46
CA SER A 189 3.22 -3.89 14.34
C SER A 189 3.29 -2.37 14.46
N LEU A 190 3.82 -1.71 13.42
CA LEU A 190 3.90 -0.25 13.33
C LEU A 190 2.64 0.36 12.71
N MET A 191 2.03 -0.36 11.77
CA MET A 191 0.73 -0.03 11.20
C MET A 191 0.04 -1.28 10.68
N HIS A 192 -1.28 -1.27 10.66
CA HIS A 192 -2.11 -2.34 10.14
C HIS A 192 -3.29 -1.73 9.38
N ILE A 193 -3.53 -2.21 8.16
CA ILE A 193 -4.61 -1.72 7.29
C ILE A 193 -5.37 -2.93 6.76
N GLU A 194 -6.69 -2.86 6.82
CA GLU A 194 -7.59 -3.84 6.23
C GLU A 194 -8.30 -3.24 5.02
N ASP A 195 -8.47 -4.05 3.96
CA ASP A 195 -9.25 -3.68 2.78
C ASP A 195 -9.88 -4.94 2.16
N VAL A 196 -10.90 -4.77 1.31
CA VAL A 196 -11.51 -5.88 0.54
C VAL A 196 -10.49 -6.58 -0.34
N GLY A 197 -9.49 -5.84 -0.84
CA GLY A 197 -8.38 -6.33 -1.65
C GLY A 197 -7.04 -6.30 -0.90
N ARG A 198 -6.32 -7.44 -0.83
CA ARG A 198 -4.96 -7.46 -0.25
C ARG A 198 -4.00 -6.49 -0.94
N HIS A 199 -4.19 -6.25 -2.24
CA HIS A 199 -3.35 -5.31 -3.00
C HIS A 199 -3.62 -3.87 -2.58
N ASN A 200 -4.88 -3.51 -2.34
CA ASN A 200 -5.24 -2.20 -1.81
C ASN A 200 -4.67 -1.96 -0.42
N ALA A 201 -4.81 -2.96 0.49
CA ALA A 201 -4.21 -2.86 1.82
C ALA A 201 -2.68 -2.68 1.74
N ALA A 202 -2.00 -3.37 0.82
CA ALA A 202 -0.57 -3.20 0.59
C ALA A 202 -0.23 -1.82 0.03
N ASP A 203 -1.01 -1.31 -0.92
CA ASP A 203 -0.83 0.04 -1.45
C ASP A 203 -1.08 1.10 -0.37
N ALA A 204 -2.11 0.96 0.44
CA ALA A 204 -2.37 1.89 1.54
C ALA A 204 -1.20 1.91 2.56
N ILE A 205 -0.59 0.76 2.88
CA ILE A 205 0.66 0.71 3.66
C ILE A 205 1.78 1.48 2.94
N ALA A 206 1.98 1.27 1.64
CA ALA A 206 3.00 1.97 0.86
C ALA A 206 2.80 3.50 0.86
N GLY A 207 1.56 3.95 0.75
CA GLY A 207 1.20 5.38 0.82
C GLY A 207 1.46 5.97 2.21
N ARG A 208 1.07 5.26 3.27
CA ARG A 208 1.35 5.67 4.66
C ARG A 208 2.86 5.73 4.95
N MET A 209 3.63 4.77 4.43
CA MET A 209 5.10 4.83 4.52
C MET A 209 5.65 6.09 3.85
N TRP A 210 5.12 6.43 2.68
CA TRP A 210 5.54 7.61 1.92
C TRP A 210 5.22 8.90 2.67
N LEU A 211 3.97 9.02 3.15
CA LEU A 211 3.49 10.16 3.93
C LEU A 211 4.29 10.37 5.23
N ASN A 212 4.71 9.29 5.87
CA ASN A 212 5.43 9.36 7.14
C ASN A 212 6.96 9.29 7.00
N GLY A 213 7.50 9.25 5.77
CA GLY A 213 8.94 9.12 5.52
C GLY A 213 9.54 7.84 6.10
N ILE A 214 8.78 6.74 6.13
CA ILE A 214 9.22 5.48 6.72
C ILE A 214 10.00 4.68 5.67
N GLU A 215 11.25 4.35 6.00
CA GLU A 215 12.11 3.47 5.21
C GLU A 215 11.77 1.99 5.45
N GLY A 216 11.90 1.17 4.40
CA GLY A 216 11.52 -0.25 4.44
C GLY A 216 12.63 -1.23 4.82
N ALA A 217 13.91 -0.80 4.81
CA ALA A 217 15.07 -1.68 4.84
C ALA A 217 15.17 -2.61 6.08
N ASP A 218 14.64 -2.20 7.21
CA ASP A 218 14.61 -2.95 8.47
C ASP A 218 13.19 -3.44 8.84
N LYS A 219 12.25 -3.37 7.89
CA LYS A 219 10.84 -3.69 8.14
C LYS A 219 10.48 -5.09 7.63
N ILE A 220 9.35 -5.55 8.14
CA ILE A 220 8.68 -6.79 7.74
C ILE A 220 7.29 -6.42 7.26
N PHE A 221 6.94 -6.90 6.06
CA PHE A 221 5.59 -6.80 5.54
C PHE A 221 4.81 -8.06 5.89
N TYR A 222 3.66 -7.89 6.54
CA TYR A 222 2.72 -8.97 6.87
C TYR A 222 1.46 -8.88 6.02
N THR A 223 0.91 -10.04 5.61
CA THR A 223 -0.41 -10.10 4.96
C THR A 223 -1.18 -11.35 5.34
N THR A 224 -2.51 -11.23 5.46
CA THR A 224 -3.41 -12.38 5.59
C THR A 224 -3.62 -13.08 4.25
N GLY A 225 -3.35 -12.39 3.13
CA GLY A 225 -3.47 -12.90 1.77
C GLY A 225 -2.26 -13.72 1.32
N ARG A 226 -2.38 -14.32 0.13
CA ARG A 226 -1.27 -15.02 -0.52
C ARG A 226 -0.19 -14.03 -0.97
N LEU A 227 1.07 -14.48 -0.96
CA LEU A 227 2.17 -13.78 -1.64
C LEU A 227 2.14 -14.18 -3.12
N THR A 228 1.77 -13.23 -3.95
CA THR A 228 1.81 -13.33 -5.42
C THR A 228 2.95 -12.47 -5.94
N SER A 229 3.36 -12.65 -7.21
CA SER A 229 4.37 -11.81 -7.85
C SER A 229 4.12 -10.32 -7.64
N GLU A 230 2.85 -9.89 -7.74
CA GLU A 230 2.48 -8.48 -7.54
C GLU A 230 2.77 -7.99 -6.11
N ILE A 231 2.40 -8.75 -5.07
CA ILE A 231 2.70 -8.39 -3.68
C ILE A 231 4.21 -8.34 -3.44
N VAL A 232 4.97 -9.29 -4.00
CA VAL A 232 6.43 -9.30 -3.91
C VAL A 232 7.03 -8.06 -4.56
N MET A 233 6.59 -7.69 -5.75
CA MET A 233 7.05 -6.47 -6.44
C MET A 233 6.72 -5.20 -5.66
N LYS A 234 5.48 -5.06 -5.17
CA LYS A 234 5.06 -3.90 -4.37
C LYS A 234 5.94 -3.74 -3.13
N THR A 235 6.19 -4.83 -2.40
CA THR A 235 7.02 -4.79 -1.19
C THR A 235 8.50 -4.52 -1.50
N ALA A 236 9.01 -5.03 -2.61
CA ALA A 236 10.35 -4.70 -3.08
C ALA A 236 10.50 -3.19 -3.37
N PHE A 237 9.50 -2.56 -4.00
CA PHE A 237 9.49 -1.11 -4.24
C PHE A 237 9.27 -0.27 -2.97
N MET A 238 8.71 -0.85 -1.92
CA MET A 238 8.71 -0.24 -0.58
C MET A 238 10.07 -0.36 0.12
N GLY A 239 11.03 -1.11 -0.46
CA GLY A 239 12.34 -1.38 0.14
C GLY A 239 12.30 -2.43 1.26
N ILE A 240 11.24 -3.25 1.35
CA ILE A 240 11.03 -4.21 2.44
C ILE A 240 11.59 -5.59 2.06
N PRO A 241 12.61 -6.10 2.78
CA PRO A 241 13.28 -7.34 2.44
C PRO A 241 12.59 -8.62 2.95
N THR A 242 11.61 -8.49 3.84
CA THR A 242 10.98 -9.64 4.50
C THR A 242 9.46 -9.59 4.41
N LEU A 243 8.88 -10.68 3.89
CA LEU A 243 7.44 -10.85 3.74
C LEU A 243 6.95 -12.03 4.55
N LEU A 244 5.85 -11.84 5.28
CA LEU A 244 5.15 -12.88 6.03
C LEU A 244 3.73 -13.03 5.52
N SER A 245 3.30 -14.25 5.21
CA SER A 245 1.94 -14.57 4.81
C SER A 245 1.32 -15.64 5.69
N ARG A 246 0.04 -15.48 6.02
CA ARG A 246 -0.76 -16.53 6.64
C ARG A 246 -1.27 -17.59 5.67
N SER A 247 -1.35 -17.25 4.38
CA SER A 247 -2.01 -18.09 3.37
C SER A 247 -1.06 -18.88 2.48
N GLY A 248 0.22 -18.47 2.40
CA GLY A 248 1.22 -19.12 1.55
C GLY A 248 1.62 -18.29 0.32
N VAL A 249 2.40 -18.93 -0.57
CA VAL A 249 3.01 -18.29 -1.74
C VAL A 249 2.55 -18.97 -3.03
N THR A 250 2.54 -18.22 -4.12
CA THR A 250 2.36 -18.78 -5.48
C THR A 250 3.71 -18.79 -6.19
N GLN A 251 3.97 -19.85 -6.98
CA GLN A 251 5.12 -19.88 -7.87
C GLN A 251 4.80 -19.01 -9.11
N CYS A 252 5.77 -18.20 -9.49
CA CYS A 252 5.80 -17.49 -10.78
C CYS A 252 7.09 -17.91 -11.47
N ASP A 253 6.98 -18.43 -12.67
CA ASP A 253 8.14 -18.83 -13.49
C ASP A 253 8.77 -17.61 -14.14
#